data_50d95be56902bd76f6bf5fc188990fe7
#
_entry.id   50d95be56902bd76f6bf5fc188990fe7
#
_cell.length_a   1.000
_cell.length_b   1.000
_cell.length_c   1.000
_cell.angle_alpha   90.00
_cell.angle_beta   90.00
_cell.angle_gamma   90.00
#
_symmetry.space_group_name_H-M   'P 1'
#
loop_
_entity.id
_entity.type
_entity.pdbx_description
1 polymer ?
#
loop_
_entity_poly.entity_id
_entity_poly.type
_entity_poly.pdbx_seq_one_letter_code
_entity_poly.pdbx_strand_id
1 'polypeptide(L)'
;MALVGAGRRPARCVMVLGTSSGAGKSWLCTALCRWYARQGLRVAPFKAQNMSNNARVVAGGEIGSAQYFQALAAGVEPTVQMNPLLLKPEADTRSQVVLLGRVNAELTALPWRTRCAQVWPLLAQTLDALRREYDVIVIEGAGSPAEINLQSSDVVNLRVARHADAACLLVSDIDRGG
;
A
#
# COMPACT_ATOMS: atom_id res chain seq x y z
N MET A 1 -8.28 -19.60 -35.46
CA MET A 1 -8.77 -20.02 -34.13
C MET A 1 -7.69 -19.59 -33.13
N ALA A 2 -7.80 -18.38 -32.56
CA ALA A 2 -6.83 -17.84 -31.61
C ALA A 2 -7.01 -18.58 -30.27
N LEU A 3 -5.95 -19.19 -29.78
CA LEU A 3 -5.89 -19.77 -28.43
C LEU A 3 -6.17 -18.66 -27.41
N VAL A 4 -7.32 -18.71 -26.77
CA VAL A 4 -7.64 -17.90 -25.59
C VAL A 4 -6.58 -18.26 -24.53
N GLY A 5 -5.68 -17.32 -24.26
CA GLY A 5 -4.60 -17.50 -23.33
C GLY A 5 -5.13 -17.94 -21.98
N ALA A 6 -4.58 -19.02 -21.44
CA ALA A 6 -4.86 -19.50 -20.10
C ALA A 6 -4.67 -18.31 -19.13
N GLY A 7 -5.73 -17.90 -18.46
CA GLY A 7 -5.76 -16.73 -17.60
C GLY A 7 -4.63 -16.81 -16.58
N ARG A 8 -3.73 -15.83 -16.60
CA ARG A 8 -2.61 -15.74 -15.67
C ARG A 8 -3.15 -15.75 -14.24
N ARG A 9 -2.57 -16.55 -13.36
CA ARG A 9 -2.91 -16.52 -11.94
C ARG A 9 -2.62 -15.13 -11.37
N PRO A 10 -3.51 -14.55 -10.54
CA PRO A 10 -3.23 -13.28 -9.89
C PRO A 10 -1.96 -13.38 -9.03
N ALA A 11 -1.24 -12.25 -8.91
CA ALA A 11 -0.02 -12.16 -8.12
C ALA A 11 -0.23 -12.70 -6.69
N ARG A 12 0.78 -13.40 -6.18
CA ARG A 12 0.86 -13.70 -4.75
C ARG A 12 1.20 -12.43 -3.99
N CYS A 13 0.60 -12.30 -2.79
CA CYS A 13 0.81 -11.12 -1.95
C CYS A 13 1.55 -11.49 -0.68
N VAL A 14 2.54 -10.68 -0.32
CA VAL A 14 3.17 -10.70 1.00
C VAL A 14 2.95 -9.35 1.64
N MET A 15 2.46 -9.34 2.88
CA MET A 15 2.17 -8.10 3.62
C MET A 15 3.05 -7.99 4.85
N VAL A 16 3.74 -6.86 4.96
CA VAL A 16 4.58 -6.53 6.11
C VAL A 16 3.77 -5.66 7.07
N LEU A 17 3.50 -6.21 8.23
CA LEU A 17 2.86 -5.54 9.37
C LEU A 17 3.93 -5.19 10.41
N GLY A 18 3.66 -4.24 11.28
CA GLY A 18 4.60 -3.87 12.33
C GLY A 18 3.91 -3.51 13.62
N THR A 19 4.54 -3.76 14.76
CA THR A 19 4.01 -3.42 16.08
C THR A 19 3.94 -1.91 16.32
N SER A 20 4.70 -1.11 15.53
CA SER A 20 4.70 0.37 15.58
C SER A 20 4.99 0.98 14.22
N SER A 21 4.84 2.31 14.10
CA SER A 21 5.18 3.05 12.86
C SER A 21 6.66 2.90 12.51
N GLY A 22 7.55 2.92 13.51
CA GLY A 22 9.02 2.88 13.35
C GLY A 22 9.62 1.48 13.24
N ALA A 23 8.84 0.40 13.30
CA ALA A 23 9.32 -0.98 13.38
C ALA A 23 10.15 -1.48 12.16
N GLY A 24 10.37 -0.66 11.14
CA GLY A 24 11.20 -1.04 9.98
C GLY A 24 10.44 -1.62 8.79
N LYS A 25 9.10 -1.56 8.77
CA LYS A 25 8.27 -2.08 7.66
C LYS A 25 8.75 -1.65 6.27
N SER A 26 8.97 -0.35 6.08
CA SER A 26 9.36 0.20 4.77
C SER A 26 10.71 -0.32 4.29
N TRP A 27 11.68 -0.50 5.20
CA TRP A 27 12.96 -1.11 4.90
C TRP A 27 12.80 -2.57 4.45
N LEU A 28 12.04 -3.36 5.20
CA LEU A 28 11.80 -4.76 4.85
C LEU A 28 11.03 -4.87 3.52
N CYS A 29 10.02 -4.04 3.29
CA CYS A 29 9.32 -4.00 1.99
C CYS A 29 10.27 -3.67 0.84
N THR A 30 11.16 -2.70 1.01
CA THR A 30 12.16 -2.34 0.00
C THR A 30 13.11 -3.51 -0.29
N ALA A 31 13.60 -4.19 0.76
CA ALA A 31 14.44 -5.37 0.64
C ALA A 31 13.73 -6.52 -0.07
N LEU A 32 12.47 -6.81 0.27
CA LEU A 32 11.65 -7.84 -0.38
C LEU A 32 11.39 -7.52 -1.85
N CYS A 33 11.05 -6.26 -2.17
CA CYS A 33 10.89 -5.82 -3.56
C CYS A 33 12.15 -6.12 -4.37
N ARG A 34 13.32 -5.74 -3.84
CA ARG A 34 14.62 -6.01 -4.50
C ARG A 34 14.91 -7.50 -4.59
N TRP A 35 14.67 -8.24 -3.50
CA TRP A 35 14.98 -9.66 -3.44
C TRP A 35 14.16 -10.46 -4.45
N TYR A 36 12.83 -10.27 -4.50
CA TYR A 36 11.97 -10.95 -5.46
C TYR A 36 12.31 -10.57 -6.91
N ALA A 37 12.61 -9.29 -7.18
CA ALA A 37 13.01 -8.84 -8.51
C ALA A 37 14.30 -9.53 -8.98
N ARG A 38 15.26 -9.75 -8.07
CA ARG A 38 16.50 -10.50 -8.37
C ARG A 38 16.27 -11.99 -8.65
N GLN A 39 15.13 -12.55 -8.25
CA GLN A 39 14.70 -13.90 -8.63
C GLN A 39 14.02 -13.92 -10.02
N GLY A 40 14.01 -12.82 -10.75
CA GLY A 40 13.37 -12.73 -12.07
C GLY A 40 11.86 -12.56 -12.03
N LEU A 41 11.27 -12.29 -10.85
CA LEU A 41 9.84 -12.04 -10.70
C LEU A 41 9.52 -10.57 -10.99
N ARG A 42 8.36 -10.32 -11.60
CA ARG A 42 7.82 -8.96 -11.72
C ARG A 42 7.13 -8.60 -10.41
N VAL A 43 7.64 -7.57 -9.76
CA VAL A 43 7.23 -7.18 -8.41
C VAL A 43 6.72 -5.76 -8.42
N ALA A 44 5.62 -5.49 -7.69
CA ALA A 44 5.21 -4.14 -7.37
C ALA A 44 5.01 -3.98 -5.86
N PRO A 45 5.38 -2.82 -5.30
CA PRO A 45 4.97 -2.45 -3.95
C PRO A 45 3.51 -2.00 -3.96
N PHE A 46 2.86 -2.10 -2.80
CA PHE A 46 1.54 -1.53 -2.58
C PHE A 46 1.38 -1.07 -1.15
N LYS A 47 0.82 0.11 -0.97
CA LYS A 47 0.34 0.58 0.33
C LYS A 47 -1.00 1.28 0.12
N ALA A 48 -2.06 0.66 0.62
CA ALA A 48 -3.43 1.12 0.39
C ALA A 48 -3.61 2.58 0.79
N GLN A 49 -3.09 2.94 1.97
CA GLN A 49 -3.06 4.31 2.46
C GLN A 49 -1.71 4.62 3.09
N ASN A 50 -1.15 5.77 2.76
CA ASN A 50 -0.01 6.34 3.44
C ASN A 50 -0.38 7.69 4.10
N MET A 51 0.24 8.00 5.23
CA MET A 51 0.13 9.32 5.88
C MET A 51 1.53 9.93 5.92
N SER A 52 1.77 10.93 5.08
CA SER A 52 3.09 11.53 4.97
C SER A 52 3.05 12.83 4.16
N ASN A 53 3.86 13.80 4.55
CA ASN A 53 4.18 14.97 3.73
C ASN A 53 5.34 14.70 2.76
N ASN A 54 6.04 13.55 2.91
CA ASN A 54 7.11 13.13 2.01
C ASN A 54 6.54 12.40 0.81
N ALA A 55 6.31 13.13 -0.27
CA ALA A 55 5.80 12.60 -1.53
C ALA A 55 6.82 12.74 -2.67
N ARG A 56 6.62 11.96 -3.72
CA ARG A 56 7.38 12.01 -4.98
C ARG A 56 6.42 12.13 -6.14
N VAL A 57 6.78 12.96 -7.10
CA VAL A 57 6.03 13.11 -8.35
C VAL A 57 6.29 11.90 -9.25
N VAL A 58 5.23 11.35 -9.79
CA VAL A 58 5.24 10.24 -10.75
C VAL A 58 4.27 10.56 -11.89
N ALA A 59 4.22 9.72 -12.91
CA ALA A 59 3.21 9.85 -13.97
C ALA A 59 1.79 9.80 -13.35
N GLY A 60 1.00 10.82 -13.64
CA GLY A 60 -0.38 10.96 -13.14
C GLY A 60 -0.55 11.68 -11.80
N GLY A 61 0.53 11.98 -11.07
CA GLY A 61 0.44 12.72 -9.80
C GLY A 61 1.57 12.46 -8.82
N GLU A 62 1.24 12.19 -7.56
CA GLU A 62 2.21 11.97 -6.49
C GLU A 62 1.88 10.74 -5.65
N ILE A 63 2.91 10.11 -5.09
CA ILE A 63 2.83 8.98 -4.15
C ILE A 63 3.76 9.19 -2.97
N GLY A 64 3.57 8.42 -1.89
CA GLY A 64 4.49 8.40 -0.76
C GLY A 64 5.90 7.98 -1.16
N SER A 65 6.92 8.65 -0.61
CA SER A 65 8.34 8.39 -0.94
C SER A 65 8.73 6.93 -0.70
N ALA A 66 8.17 6.26 0.30
CA ALA A 66 8.49 4.86 0.58
C ALA A 66 8.14 3.96 -0.61
N GLN A 67 6.92 4.08 -1.16
CA GLN A 67 6.47 3.28 -2.30
C GLN A 67 7.22 3.63 -3.58
N TYR A 68 7.62 4.89 -3.74
CA TYR A 68 8.50 5.31 -4.82
C TYR A 68 9.83 4.53 -4.80
N PHE A 69 10.53 4.51 -3.66
CA PHE A 69 11.81 3.79 -3.54
C PHE A 69 11.64 2.28 -3.59
N GLN A 70 10.54 1.74 -3.10
CA GLN A 70 10.22 0.31 -3.21
C GLN A 70 10.02 -0.10 -4.68
N ALA A 71 9.37 0.74 -5.49
CA ALA A 71 9.23 0.51 -6.93
C ALA A 71 10.58 0.52 -7.65
N LEU A 72 11.44 1.50 -7.34
CA LEU A 72 12.82 1.53 -7.87
C LEU A 72 13.62 0.29 -7.46
N ALA A 73 13.49 -0.17 -6.22
CA ALA A 73 14.13 -1.39 -5.74
C ALA A 73 13.64 -2.63 -6.50
N ALA A 74 12.35 -2.67 -6.86
CA ALA A 74 11.77 -3.70 -7.71
C ALA A 74 12.19 -3.59 -9.19
N GLY A 75 12.79 -2.49 -9.60
CA GLY A 75 13.17 -2.22 -11.00
C GLY A 75 11.97 -1.89 -11.90
N VAL A 76 10.90 -1.34 -11.33
CA VAL A 76 9.69 -0.93 -12.07
C VAL A 76 9.44 0.56 -11.94
N GLU A 77 8.73 1.11 -12.92
CA GLU A 77 8.31 2.51 -12.90
C GLU A 77 7.31 2.76 -11.76
N PRO A 78 7.56 3.74 -10.87
CA PRO A 78 6.61 4.09 -9.82
C PRO A 78 5.31 4.66 -10.40
N THR A 79 4.16 4.16 -9.95
CA THR A 79 2.84 4.59 -10.42
C THR A 79 1.92 4.96 -9.27
N VAL A 80 0.90 5.78 -9.55
CA VAL A 80 -0.09 6.21 -8.55
C VAL A 80 -0.89 5.06 -7.94
N GLN A 81 -0.99 3.93 -8.64
CA GLN A 81 -1.65 2.72 -8.17
C GLN A 81 -0.92 2.05 -7.00
N MET A 82 0.39 2.24 -6.86
CA MET A 82 1.21 1.66 -5.80
C MET A 82 0.94 2.29 -4.44
N ASN A 83 0.42 3.53 -4.41
CA ASN A 83 -0.07 4.20 -3.21
C ASN A 83 -1.32 5.02 -3.57
N PRO A 84 -2.49 4.37 -3.73
CA PRO A 84 -3.68 5.02 -4.25
C PRO A 84 -4.28 6.09 -3.31
N LEU A 85 -4.05 5.99 -1.99
CA LEU A 85 -4.52 6.97 -1.02
C LEU A 85 -3.33 7.52 -0.21
N LEU A 86 -3.02 8.79 -0.40
CA LEU A 86 -2.04 9.52 0.39
C LEU A 86 -2.75 10.62 1.19
N LEU A 87 -2.55 10.61 2.50
CA LEU A 87 -3.02 11.65 3.42
C LEU A 87 -1.85 12.55 3.77
N LYS A 88 -1.98 13.84 3.48
CA LYS A 88 -1.01 14.87 3.85
C LYS A 88 -1.51 15.63 5.07
N PRO A 89 -0.92 15.44 6.27
CA PRO A 89 -1.30 16.20 7.45
C PRO A 89 -1.13 17.70 7.22
N GLU A 90 -2.18 18.47 7.50
CA GLU A 90 -2.16 19.96 7.44
C GLU A 90 -2.23 20.56 8.83
N ALA A 91 -2.96 19.90 9.75
CA ALA A 91 -3.13 20.28 11.15
C ALA A 91 -3.51 19.04 11.97
N ASP A 92 -3.60 19.17 13.30
CA ASP A 92 -3.81 18.05 14.25
C ASP A 92 -4.98 17.11 13.90
N THR A 93 -6.02 17.62 13.25
CA THR A 93 -7.22 16.82 12.90
C THR A 93 -7.57 16.86 11.41
N ARG A 94 -6.73 17.49 10.58
CA ARG A 94 -7.00 17.69 9.16
C ARG A 94 -5.88 17.15 8.30
N SER A 95 -6.26 16.40 7.27
CA SER A 95 -5.34 15.93 6.26
C SER A 95 -5.93 16.17 4.88
N GLN A 96 -5.15 16.74 3.98
CA GLN A 96 -5.48 16.78 2.58
C GLN A 96 -5.46 15.35 2.02
N VAL A 97 -6.49 15.00 1.26
CA VAL A 97 -6.59 13.69 0.60
C VAL A 97 -6.08 13.78 -0.82
N VAL A 98 -5.10 12.96 -1.12
CA VAL A 98 -4.61 12.71 -2.47
C VAL A 98 -5.05 11.30 -2.88
N LEU A 99 -5.90 11.21 -3.89
CA LEU A 99 -6.46 9.95 -4.41
C LEU A 99 -5.91 9.71 -5.82
N LEU A 100 -5.28 8.54 -6.03
CA LEU A 100 -4.60 8.21 -7.28
C LEU A 100 -3.71 9.36 -7.80
N GLY A 101 -2.92 9.94 -6.89
CA GLY A 101 -1.94 10.97 -7.20
C GLY A 101 -2.48 12.39 -7.28
N ARG A 102 -3.79 12.62 -7.14
CA ARG A 102 -4.43 13.95 -7.28
C ARG A 102 -5.21 14.34 -6.04
N VAL A 103 -5.15 15.63 -5.69
CA VAL A 103 -5.92 16.18 -4.59
C VAL A 103 -7.42 15.98 -4.83
N ASN A 104 -8.11 15.44 -3.82
CA ASN A 104 -9.55 15.25 -3.82
C ASN A 104 -10.20 16.07 -2.71
N ALA A 105 -10.76 17.24 -3.06
CA ALA A 105 -11.34 18.17 -2.11
C ALA A 105 -12.60 17.61 -1.43
N GLU A 106 -13.43 16.84 -2.16
CA GLU A 106 -14.65 16.25 -1.62
C GLU A 106 -14.33 15.25 -0.51
N LEU A 107 -13.42 14.31 -0.78
CA LEU A 107 -12.96 13.37 0.25
C LEU A 107 -12.25 14.07 1.40
N THR A 108 -11.51 15.16 1.14
CA THR A 108 -10.86 15.95 2.19
C THR A 108 -11.88 16.52 3.18
N ALA A 109 -13.05 16.94 2.72
CA ALA A 109 -14.11 17.50 3.55
C ALA A 109 -14.89 16.46 4.38
N LEU A 110 -14.80 15.16 4.04
CA LEU A 110 -15.57 14.12 4.70
C LEU A 110 -14.95 13.66 6.03
N PRO A 111 -15.77 13.26 7.02
CA PRO A 111 -15.28 12.56 8.20
C PRO A 111 -14.56 11.25 7.83
N TRP A 112 -13.54 10.90 8.60
CA TRP A 112 -12.69 9.73 8.32
C TRP A 112 -13.48 8.42 8.09
N ARG A 113 -14.43 8.10 8.96
CA ARG A 113 -15.22 6.86 8.83
C ARG A 113 -16.01 6.78 7.53
N THR A 114 -16.64 7.89 7.13
CA THR A 114 -17.38 7.99 5.86
C THR A 114 -16.43 7.84 4.67
N ARG A 115 -15.29 8.50 4.73
CA ARG A 115 -14.22 8.44 3.73
C ARG A 115 -13.73 7.01 3.51
N CYS A 116 -13.45 6.26 4.59
CA CYS A 116 -12.98 4.88 4.52
C CYS A 116 -13.95 3.96 3.76
N ALA A 117 -15.25 4.10 3.99
CA ALA A 117 -16.25 3.30 3.27
C ALA A 117 -16.27 3.62 1.77
N GLN A 118 -16.13 4.89 1.40
CA GLN A 118 -16.16 5.33 0.00
C GLN A 118 -14.89 4.95 -0.77
N VAL A 119 -13.71 5.01 -0.15
CA VAL A 119 -12.45 4.75 -0.85
C VAL A 119 -12.15 3.25 -0.99
N TRP A 120 -12.69 2.40 -0.14
CA TRP A 120 -12.35 0.97 -0.13
C TRP A 120 -12.55 0.27 -1.48
N PRO A 121 -13.68 0.43 -2.20
CA PRO A 121 -13.87 -0.24 -3.48
C PRO A 121 -12.76 0.11 -4.48
N LEU A 122 -12.32 1.37 -4.51
CA LEU A 122 -11.24 1.82 -5.38
C LEU A 122 -9.90 1.23 -4.96
N LEU A 123 -9.59 1.17 -3.66
CA LEU A 123 -8.35 0.57 -3.16
C LEU A 123 -8.26 -0.92 -3.53
N ALA A 124 -9.35 -1.65 -3.33
CA ALA A 124 -9.46 -3.06 -3.69
C ALA A 124 -9.28 -3.28 -5.20
N GLN A 125 -10.00 -2.52 -6.02
CA GLN A 125 -9.90 -2.58 -7.48
C GLN A 125 -8.48 -2.26 -7.97
N THR A 126 -7.82 -1.27 -7.36
CA THR A 126 -6.45 -0.89 -7.70
C THR A 126 -5.46 -2.01 -7.37
N LEU A 127 -5.61 -2.64 -6.20
CA LEU A 127 -4.78 -3.80 -5.83
C LEU A 127 -5.01 -4.97 -6.79
N ASP A 128 -6.26 -5.26 -7.13
CA ASP A 128 -6.57 -6.35 -8.08
C ASP A 128 -6.03 -6.07 -9.49
N ALA A 129 -5.98 -4.81 -9.91
CA ALA A 129 -5.35 -4.42 -11.17
C ALA A 129 -3.84 -4.74 -11.15
N LEU A 130 -3.12 -4.32 -10.11
CA LEU A 130 -1.70 -4.65 -9.93
C LEU A 130 -1.47 -6.18 -9.87
N ARG A 131 -2.34 -6.94 -9.18
CA ARG A 131 -2.24 -8.41 -9.10
C ARG A 131 -2.38 -9.11 -10.46
N ARG A 132 -3.02 -8.49 -11.44
CA ARG A 132 -3.08 -9.01 -12.82
C ARG A 132 -1.80 -8.76 -13.62
N GLU A 133 -1.05 -7.73 -13.27
CA GLU A 133 0.13 -7.29 -14.02
C GLU A 133 1.43 -7.90 -13.51
N TYR A 134 1.54 -8.13 -12.21
CA TYR A 134 2.75 -8.57 -11.53
C TYR A 134 2.68 -10.05 -11.10
N ASP A 135 3.80 -10.59 -10.64
CA ASP A 135 3.90 -11.96 -10.09
C ASP A 135 3.80 -11.95 -8.57
N VAL A 136 4.33 -10.88 -7.96
CA VAL A 136 4.34 -10.65 -6.51
C VAL A 136 3.95 -9.21 -6.22
N ILE A 137 3.07 -9.01 -5.24
CA ILE A 137 2.82 -7.71 -4.63
C ILE A 137 3.37 -7.71 -3.21
N VAL A 138 4.26 -6.77 -2.93
CA VAL A 138 4.77 -6.50 -1.57
C VAL A 138 3.93 -5.39 -0.96
N ILE A 139 3.10 -5.74 0.03
CA ILE A 139 2.16 -4.81 0.67
C ILE A 139 2.77 -4.30 1.97
N GLU A 140 2.79 -2.99 2.14
CA GLU A 140 3.18 -2.35 3.40
C GLU A 140 1.94 -1.98 4.21
N GLY A 141 1.82 -2.50 5.44
CA GLY A 141 0.81 -2.06 6.39
C GLY A 141 1.13 -0.69 7.00
N ALA A 142 0.18 -0.13 7.73
CA ALA A 142 0.34 1.15 8.41
C ALA A 142 0.00 1.04 9.90
N GLY A 143 0.76 1.71 10.75
CA GLY A 143 0.58 1.67 12.21
C GLY A 143 0.75 0.25 12.78
N SER A 144 -0.03 -0.08 13.80
CA SER A 144 -0.13 -1.41 14.40
C SER A 144 -1.44 -2.10 14.01
N PRO A 145 -1.43 -3.38 13.60
CA PRO A 145 -2.65 -4.14 13.34
C PRO A 145 -3.41 -4.49 14.63
N ALA A 146 -2.81 -4.28 15.81
CA ALA A 146 -3.40 -4.59 17.11
C ALA A 146 -4.35 -3.50 17.63
N GLU A 147 -4.51 -2.38 16.94
CA GLU A 147 -5.44 -1.30 17.32
C GLU A 147 -6.90 -1.72 17.04
N ILE A 148 -7.46 -2.52 17.96
CA ILE A 148 -8.82 -3.11 17.85
C ILE A 148 -9.90 -2.04 17.62
N ASN A 149 -9.73 -0.86 18.20
CA ASN A 149 -10.68 0.25 18.09
C ASN A 149 -10.80 0.83 16.67
N LEU A 150 -9.85 0.55 15.80
CA LEU A 150 -9.82 1.04 14.42
C LEU A 150 -10.23 -0.02 13.39
N GLN A 151 -10.54 -1.25 13.80
CA GLN A 151 -10.82 -2.36 12.87
C GLN A 151 -11.99 -2.08 11.91
N SER A 152 -13.04 -1.40 12.37
CA SER A 152 -14.19 -1.07 11.52
C SER A 152 -13.90 -0.04 10.42
N SER A 153 -12.82 0.76 10.61
CA SER A 153 -12.33 1.76 9.64
C SER A 153 -10.98 1.40 9.05
N ASP A 154 -10.48 0.18 9.33
CA ASP A 154 -9.20 -0.28 8.81
C ASP A 154 -9.28 -0.56 7.30
N VAL A 155 -8.64 0.30 6.53
CA VAL A 155 -8.47 0.15 5.08
C VAL A 155 -7.02 -0.16 4.70
N VAL A 156 -6.15 -0.44 5.69
CA VAL A 156 -4.70 -0.53 5.48
C VAL A 156 -4.06 -1.83 5.92
N ASN A 157 -4.65 -2.56 6.89
CA ASN A 157 -4.06 -3.77 7.45
C ASN A 157 -4.94 -5.01 7.18
N LEU A 158 -5.80 -5.39 8.12
CA LEU A 158 -6.53 -6.64 8.08
C LEU A 158 -7.44 -6.78 6.85
N ARG A 159 -8.12 -5.70 6.48
CA ARG A 159 -9.02 -5.71 5.32
C ARG A 159 -8.25 -5.92 4.01
N VAL A 160 -7.08 -5.29 3.87
CA VAL A 160 -6.19 -5.47 2.71
C VAL A 160 -5.61 -6.88 2.71
N ALA A 161 -5.09 -7.36 3.85
CA ALA A 161 -4.52 -8.70 3.97
C ALA A 161 -5.53 -9.78 3.55
N ARG A 162 -6.78 -9.70 4.04
CA ARG A 162 -7.85 -10.63 3.68
C ARG A 162 -8.25 -10.56 2.21
N HIS A 163 -8.40 -9.33 1.66
CA HIS A 163 -8.75 -9.16 0.26
C HIS A 163 -7.68 -9.72 -0.69
N ALA A 164 -6.42 -9.52 -0.33
CA ALA A 164 -5.27 -9.98 -1.11
C ALA A 164 -4.94 -11.47 -0.91
N ASP A 165 -5.52 -12.13 0.08
CA ASP A 165 -5.08 -13.44 0.58
C ASP A 165 -3.55 -13.45 0.83
N ALA A 166 -3.09 -12.43 1.57
CA ALA A 166 -1.68 -12.15 1.73
C ALA A 166 -1.04 -12.99 2.84
N ALA A 167 0.14 -13.54 2.57
CA ALA A 167 1.02 -14.03 3.63
C ALA A 167 1.52 -12.84 4.45
N CYS A 168 1.30 -12.87 5.78
CA CYS A 168 1.64 -11.75 6.66
C CYS A 168 2.95 -12.00 7.40
N LEU A 169 3.84 -11.00 7.36
CA LEU A 169 5.07 -10.91 8.14
C LEU A 169 4.88 -9.83 9.20
N LEU A 170 5.04 -10.17 10.47
CA LEU A 170 5.00 -9.21 11.56
C LEU A 170 6.43 -8.81 11.96
N VAL A 171 6.71 -7.51 11.90
CA VAL A 171 7.97 -6.92 12.35
C VAL A 171 7.74 -6.29 13.72
N SER A 172 8.50 -6.71 14.71
CA SER A 172 8.50 -6.14 16.06
C SER A 172 9.75 -5.30 16.27
N ASP A 173 9.57 -4.17 16.94
CA ASP A 173 10.66 -3.33 17.43
C ASP A 173 11.09 -3.83 18.80
N ILE A 174 12.38 -4.03 18.98
CA ILE A 174 12.97 -4.51 20.24
C ILE A 174 13.62 -3.40 21.07
N ASP A 175 13.64 -2.16 20.60
CA ASP A 175 14.30 -1.01 21.26
C ASP A 175 13.72 -0.70 22.65
N ARG A 176 12.50 -1.16 22.93
CA ARG A 176 11.80 -0.90 24.19
C ARG A 176 11.51 -2.18 24.98
N GLY A 177 12.34 -3.18 24.83
CA GLY A 177 12.26 -4.40 25.62
C GLY A 177 11.46 -5.53 24.96
N GLY A 178 11.19 -5.45 23.68
CA GLY A 178 10.55 -6.54 22.91
C GLY A 178 9.04 -6.58 23.03
#